data_6c518cb330a49bf49e1d878b46b15eab
#
_entry.id   6c518cb330a49bf49e1d878b46b15eab
#
_cell.length_a   1.000
_cell.length_b   1.000
_cell.length_c   1.000
_cell.angle_alpha   90.00
_cell.angle_beta   90.00
_cell.angle_gamma   90.00
#
_symmetry.space_group_name_H-M   'P 1'
#
loop_
_entity.id
_entity.type
_entity.pdbx_description
1 polymer ?
#
loop_
_entity_poly.entity_id
_entity_poly.type
_entity_poly.pdbx_seq_one_letter_code
_entity_poly.pdbx_strand_id
1 'polypeptide(L)'
;MSWSYRIVILYTGFVAIIVTLVTICMRQTVELESKDYYAQELKYQERIDATKNANALPNSIAHEVNGKQVVLTIPTELLTKDFSGEVYFFCPSDGLRDVKVKMQFDANGKQIVDVAAMQKGAYKMKLSWSSNGKAYYKEDVITLH
;
A
#
# COMPACT_ATOMS: atom_id res chain seq x y z
N MET A 1 14.23 -26.91 -56.81
CA MET A 1 14.77 -26.94 -55.46
C MET A 1 14.90 -28.38 -54.99
N SER A 2 16.08 -28.78 -54.61
CA SER A 2 16.29 -30.10 -54.05
C SER A 2 15.66 -30.22 -52.68
N TRP A 3 15.22 -31.40 -52.32
CA TRP A 3 14.55 -31.69 -51.06
C TRP A 3 15.39 -31.27 -49.84
N SER A 4 16.70 -31.36 -49.95
CA SER A 4 17.65 -30.94 -48.91
C SER A 4 17.56 -29.44 -48.55
N TYR A 5 17.36 -28.56 -49.52
CA TYR A 5 17.22 -27.12 -49.27
C TYR A 5 15.93 -26.78 -48.47
N ARG A 6 14.87 -27.54 -48.66
CA ARG A 6 13.62 -27.35 -47.94
C ARG A 6 13.81 -27.66 -46.43
N ILE A 7 14.57 -28.70 -46.13
CA ILE A 7 14.88 -29.08 -44.74
C ILE A 7 15.76 -28.02 -44.11
N VAL A 8 16.78 -27.51 -44.81
CA VAL A 8 17.67 -26.47 -44.27
C VAL A 8 16.91 -25.19 -43.99
N ILE A 9 16.03 -24.76 -44.89
CA ILE A 9 15.21 -23.54 -44.70
C ILE A 9 14.27 -23.71 -43.48
N LEU A 10 13.61 -24.85 -43.35
CA LEU A 10 12.69 -25.13 -42.28
C LEU A 10 13.42 -25.18 -40.92
N TYR A 11 14.58 -25.83 -40.89
CA TYR A 11 15.40 -25.91 -39.67
C TYR A 11 15.94 -24.54 -39.23
N THR A 12 16.46 -23.76 -40.22
CA THR A 12 16.97 -22.40 -39.93
C THR A 12 15.86 -21.48 -39.43
N GLY A 13 14.66 -21.56 -40.03
CA GLY A 13 13.49 -20.82 -39.58
C GLY A 13 13.09 -21.17 -38.14
N PHE A 14 13.11 -22.44 -37.81
CA PHE A 14 12.81 -22.91 -36.47
C PHE A 14 13.82 -22.39 -35.41
N VAL A 15 15.12 -22.48 -35.74
CA VAL A 15 16.19 -21.96 -34.88
C VAL A 15 16.03 -20.43 -34.66
N ALA A 16 15.73 -19.70 -35.74
CA ALA A 16 15.53 -18.25 -35.65
C ALA A 16 14.36 -17.90 -34.75
N ILE A 17 13.25 -18.63 -34.76
CA ILE A 17 12.11 -18.43 -33.86
C ILE A 17 12.52 -18.68 -32.41
N ILE A 18 13.23 -19.77 -32.15
CA ILE A 18 13.66 -20.07 -30.75
C ILE A 18 14.61 -19.01 -30.23
N VAL A 19 15.59 -18.59 -31.02
CA VAL A 19 16.54 -17.53 -30.61
C VAL A 19 15.80 -16.21 -30.31
N THR A 20 14.80 -15.86 -31.12
CA THR A 20 13.98 -14.67 -30.94
C THR A 20 13.20 -14.77 -29.63
N LEU A 21 12.53 -15.89 -29.36
CA LEU A 21 11.78 -16.10 -28.13
C LEU A 21 12.68 -16.04 -26.91
N VAL A 22 13.83 -16.68 -26.91
CA VAL A 22 14.79 -16.64 -25.81
C VAL A 22 15.29 -15.21 -25.58
N THR A 23 15.59 -14.47 -26.65
CA THR A 23 16.03 -13.08 -26.53
C THR A 23 14.96 -12.18 -25.92
N ILE A 24 13.70 -12.35 -26.32
CA ILE A 24 12.57 -11.62 -25.74
C ILE A 24 12.41 -11.98 -24.27
N CYS A 25 12.45 -13.25 -23.91
CA CYS A 25 12.37 -13.69 -22.52
C CYS A 25 13.51 -13.13 -21.66
N MET A 26 14.72 -13.13 -22.16
CA MET A 26 15.87 -12.59 -21.41
C MET A 26 15.82 -11.07 -21.22
N ARG A 27 15.19 -10.35 -22.14
CA ARG A 27 15.04 -8.89 -22.01
C ARG A 27 13.94 -8.46 -21.05
N GLN A 28 12.93 -9.29 -20.84
CA GLN A 28 11.75 -8.88 -20.06
C GLN A 28 11.79 -9.18 -18.57
N THR A 29 12.62 -10.11 -18.10
CA THR A 29 12.17 -10.77 -16.86
C THR A 29 13.13 -10.73 -15.68
N VAL A 30 14.41 -10.45 -15.80
CA VAL A 30 15.32 -10.86 -14.69
C VAL A 30 15.74 -9.73 -13.75
N GLU A 31 15.76 -8.50 -14.20
CA GLU A 31 16.31 -7.42 -13.35
C GLU A 31 15.27 -6.68 -12.52
N LEU A 32 14.02 -6.59 -12.98
CA LEU A 32 12.97 -5.83 -12.31
C LEU A 32 12.27 -6.63 -11.20
N GLU A 33 12.08 -7.91 -11.40
CA GLU A 33 11.28 -8.73 -10.48
C GLU A 33 11.99 -9.06 -9.18
N SER A 34 13.30 -9.26 -9.21
CA SER A 34 14.04 -9.60 -7.98
C SER A 34 14.27 -8.40 -7.05
N LYS A 35 14.51 -7.21 -7.61
CA LYS A 35 14.66 -5.99 -6.79
C LYS A 35 13.33 -5.51 -6.24
N ASP A 36 12.27 -5.55 -7.02
CA ASP A 36 10.92 -5.19 -6.57
C ASP A 36 10.37 -6.19 -5.55
N TYR A 37 10.62 -7.47 -5.72
CA TYR A 37 10.22 -8.50 -4.77
C TYR A 37 10.86 -8.28 -3.39
N TYR A 38 12.17 -8.01 -3.35
CA TYR A 38 12.88 -7.71 -2.10
C TYR A 38 12.36 -6.44 -1.43
N ALA A 39 12.11 -5.39 -2.20
CA ALA A 39 11.57 -4.14 -1.67
C ALA A 39 10.13 -4.30 -1.15
N GLN A 40 9.32 -5.10 -1.83
CA GLN A 40 7.96 -5.42 -1.38
C GLN A 40 7.96 -6.28 -0.12
N GLU A 41 8.86 -7.25 -0.02
CA GLU A 41 9.00 -8.10 1.16
C GLU A 41 9.45 -7.29 2.39
N LEU A 42 10.40 -6.37 2.23
CA LEU A 42 10.81 -5.46 3.30
C LEU A 42 9.66 -4.56 3.76
N LYS A 43 8.91 -3.99 2.84
CA LYS A 43 7.71 -3.18 3.17
C LYS A 43 6.63 -4.00 3.85
N TYR A 44 6.45 -5.23 3.44
CA TYR A 44 5.50 -6.15 4.07
C TYR A 44 5.93 -6.49 5.50
N GLN A 45 7.21 -6.76 5.72
CA GLN A 45 7.76 -7.01 7.05
C GLN A 45 7.66 -5.79 7.96
N GLU A 46 7.97 -4.61 7.46
CA GLU A 46 7.80 -3.34 8.19
C GLU A 46 6.34 -3.13 8.61
N ARG A 47 5.39 -3.46 7.73
CA ARG A 47 3.96 -3.37 8.05
C ARG A 47 3.53 -4.37 9.12
N ILE A 48 4.04 -5.59 9.09
CA ILE A 48 3.77 -6.60 10.11
C ILE A 48 4.29 -6.11 11.47
N ASP A 49 5.50 -5.60 11.52
CA ASP A 49 6.11 -5.09 12.76
C ASP A 49 5.37 -3.86 13.28
N ALA A 50 4.98 -2.95 12.40
CA ALA A 50 4.17 -1.78 12.75
C ALA A 50 2.79 -2.19 13.30
N THR A 51 2.16 -3.20 12.73
CA THR A 51 0.88 -3.73 13.21
C THR A 51 1.03 -4.38 14.58
N LYS A 52 2.09 -5.14 14.80
CA LYS A 52 2.40 -5.72 16.12
C LYS A 52 2.62 -4.64 17.17
N ASN A 53 3.36 -3.60 16.81
CA ASN A 53 3.60 -2.47 17.69
C ASN A 53 2.29 -1.76 18.09
N ALA A 54 1.39 -1.54 17.13
CA ALA A 54 0.08 -0.94 17.39
C ALA A 54 -0.79 -1.81 18.28
N ASN A 55 -0.81 -3.12 18.05
CA ASN A 55 -1.57 -4.09 18.85
C ASN A 55 -1.02 -4.24 20.28
N ALA A 56 0.26 -3.98 20.49
CA ALA A 56 0.89 -4.02 21.80
C ALA A 56 0.61 -2.78 22.66
N LEU A 57 0.07 -1.71 22.06
CA LEU A 57 -0.31 -0.52 22.82
C LEU A 57 -1.55 -0.79 23.68
N PRO A 58 -1.53 -0.33 24.97
CA PRO A 58 -2.69 -0.44 25.83
C PRO A 58 -3.87 0.40 25.33
N ASN A 59 -3.56 1.55 24.72
CA ASN A 59 -4.52 2.45 24.09
C ASN A 59 -4.04 2.79 22.68
N SER A 60 -4.81 2.45 21.67
CA SER A 60 -4.53 2.80 20.28
C SER A 60 -5.36 4.01 19.85
N ILE A 61 -5.13 4.48 18.63
CA ILE A 61 -5.96 5.53 18.04
C ILE A 61 -7.40 5.02 17.90
N ALA A 62 -8.33 5.74 18.51
CA ALA A 62 -9.76 5.52 18.36
C ALA A 62 -10.33 6.42 17.26
N HIS A 63 -11.40 5.97 16.63
CA HIS A 63 -12.10 6.77 15.64
C HIS A 63 -13.61 6.75 15.91
N GLU A 64 -14.26 7.85 15.59
CA GLU A 64 -15.70 7.99 15.66
C GLU A 64 -16.20 8.70 14.42
N VAL A 65 -17.23 8.16 13.80
CA VAL A 65 -17.84 8.76 12.60
C VAL A 65 -19.08 9.53 13.01
N ASN A 66 -19.04 10.84 12.87
CA ASN A 66 -20.13 11.77 13.20
C ASN A 66 -20.61 12.46 11.92
N GLY A 67 -21.62 11.87 11.24
CA GLY A 67 -22.17 12.45 10.03
C GLY A 67 -21.14 12.59 8.91
N LYS A 68 -20.71 13.81 8.65
CA LYS A 68 -19.72 14.15 7.62
C LYS A 68 -18.31 14.36 8.16
N GLN A 69 -18.05 13.98 9.39
CA GLN A 69 -16.76 14.14 10.03
C GLN A 69 -16.33 12.84 10.69
N VAL A 70 -15.04 12.56 10.61
CA VAL A 70 -14.39 11.49 11.35
C VAL A 70 -13.51 12.10 12.41
N VAL A 71 -13.76 11.76 13.66
CA VAL A 71 -12.97 12.23 14.79
C VAL A 71 -11.98 11.14 15.17
N LEU A 72 -10.71 11.45 15.09
CA LEU A 72 -9.62 10.59 15.54
C LEU A 72 -9.15 11.04 16.91
N THR A 73 -8.99 10.09 17.82
CA THR A 73 -8.48 10.34 19.16
C THR A 73 -7.25 9.49 19.40
N ILE A 74 -6.14 10.13 19.74
CA ILE A 74 -4.89 9.47 20.07
C ILE A 74 -4.57 9.68 21.56
N PRO A 75 -4.02 8.67 22.26
CA PRO A 75 -3.47 8.89 23.60
C PRO A 75 -2.37 9.96 23.57
N THR A 76 -2.43 10.92 24.47
CA THR A 76 -1.46 12.02 24.54
C THR A 76 -0.03 11.55 24.77
N GLU A 77 0.15 10.35 25.31
CA GLU A 77 1.44 9.69 25.49
C GLU A 77 2.17 9.40 24.18
N LEU A 78 1.41 9.21 23.11
CA LEU A 78 1.97 8.97 21.75
C LEU A 78 2.31 10.27 21.01
N LEU A 79 1.84 11.42 21.49
CA LEU A 79 2.14 12.72 20.90
C LEU A 79 3.52 13.20 21.36
N THR A 80 4.55 12.71 20.70
CA THR A 80 5.93 13.13 20.89
C THR A 80 6.33 14.21 19.89
N LYS A 81 7.47 14.87 20.11
CA LYS A 81 8.00 15.86 19.15
C LYS A 81 8.28 15.25 17.77
N ASP A 82 8.57 13.95 17.72
CA ASP A 82 8.88 13.20 16.49
C ASP A 82 7.63 12.53 15.90
N PHE A 83 6.43 12.83 16.43
CA PHE A 83 5.21 12.24 15.92
C PHE A 83 4.92 12.68 14.49
N SER A 84 4.74 11.71 13.63
CA SER A 84 4.26 11.92 12.26
C SER A 84 3.34 10.77 11.87
N GLY A 85 2.33 11.06 11.11
CA GLY A 85 1.40 10.04 10.68
C GLY A 85 0.53 10.48 9.51
N GLU A 86 -0.12 9.50 8.91
CA GLU A 86 -0.99 9.67 7.75
C GLU A 86 -2.20 8.75 7.87
N VAL A 87 -3.36 9.29 7.53
CA VAL A 87 -4.60 8.53 7.40
C VAL A 87 -4.89 8.33 5.92
N TYR A 88 -5.03 7.10 5.50
CA TYR A 88 -5.36 6.74 4.14
C TYR A 88 -6.75 6.11 4.09
N PHE A 89 -7.67 6.77 3.42
CA PHE A 89 -9.02 6.24 3.16
C PHE A 89 -9.01 5.53 1.81
N PHE A 90 -9.04 4.22 1.86
CA PHE A 90 -9.03 3.36 0.68
C PHE A 90 -10.45 2.90 0.35
N CYS A 91 -10.86 3.14 -0.90
CA CYS A 91 -12.13 2.65 -1.41
C CYS A 91 -11.90 1.39 -2.26
N PRO A 92 -12.31 0.20 -1.80
CA PRO A 92 -12.09 -1.04 -2.56
C PRO A 92 -12.78 -1.11 -3.90
N SER A 93 -13.88 -0.35 -4.06
CA SER A 93 -14.69 -0.35 -5.29
C SER A 93 -14.23 0.66 -6.34
N ASP A 94 -13.45 1.69 -5.94
CA ASP A 94 -13.01 2.75 -6.83
C ASP A 94 -11.74 3.42 -6.30
N GLY A 95 -10.60 3.11 -6.88
CA GLY A 95 -9.32 3.68 -6.47
C GLY A 95 -9.18 5.19 -6.70
N LEU A 96 -10.05 5.79 -7.53
CA LEU A 96 -10.09 7.25 -7.72
C LEU A 96 -10.68 8.00 -6.53
N ARG A 97 -11.30 7.29 -5.60
CA ARG A 97 -11.88 7.86 -4.37
C ARG A 97 -10.93 7.82 -3.18
N ASP A 98 -9.73 7.34 -3.35
CA ASP A 98 -8.75 7.26 -2.30
C ASP A 98 -8.33 8.65 -1.84
N VAL A 99 -8.30 8.86 -0.54
CA VAL A 99 -7.92 10.14 0.08
C VAL A 99 -6.86 9.90 1.15
N LYS A 100 -5.82 10.72 1.12
CA LYS A 100 -4.75 10.75 2.12
C LYS A 100 -4.80 12.05 2.90
N VAL A 101 -4.74 11.94 4.22
CA VAL A 101 -4.75 13.09 5.14
C VAL A 101 -3.60 12.94 6.13
N LYS A 102 -2.82 13.99 6.32
CA LYS A 102 -1.78 13.99 7.36
C LYS A 102 -2.41 14.05 8.75
N MET A 103 -1.84 13.31 9.68
CA MET A 103 -2.25 13.37 11.07
C MET A 103 -1.74 14.66 11.74
N GLN A 104 -2.67 15.47 12.24
CA GLN A 104 -2.40 16.68 13.00
C GLN A 104 -3.36 16.74 14.17
N PHE A 105 -2.90 16.24 15.30
CA PHE A 105 -3.70 16.23 16.53
C PHE A 105 -3.53 17.53 17.30
N ASP A 106 -4.59 17.95 17.97
CA ASP A 106 -4.56 19.07 18.90
C ASP A 106 -3.90 18.68 20.25
N ALA A 107 -3.84 19.63 21.19
CA ALA A 107 -3.26 19.37 22.50
C ALA A 107 -4.01 18.30 23.32
N ASN A 108 -5.27 18.03 22.97
CA ASN A 108 -6.09 16.99 23.60
C ASN A 108 -5.98 15.63 22.91
N GLY A 109 -5.19 15.52 21.84
CA GLY A 109 -5.05 14.31 21.06
C GLY A 109 -6.23 14.01 20.14
N LYS A 110 -6.94 15.03 19.69
CA LYS A 110 -8.08 14.90 18.79
C LYS A 110 -7.79 15.55 17.43
N GLN A 111 -8.23 14.90 16.38
CA GLN A 111 -8.22 15.42 15.03
C GLN A 111 -9.58 15.19 14.38
N ILE A 112 -10.12 16.22 13.77
CA ILE A 112 -11.36 16.15 13.01
C ILE A 112 -11.00 16.13 11.54
N VAL A 113 -11.43 15.08 10.83
CA VAL A 113 -11.25 14.94 9.38
C VAL A 113 -12.61 15.16 8.73
N ASP A 114 -12.68 16.17 7.86
CA ASP A 114 -13.89 16.44 7.11
C ASP A 114 -13.98 15.47 5.91
N VAL A 115 -14.99 14.65 5.91
CA VAL A 115 -15.28 13.67 4.85
C VAL A 115 -16.48 14.06 3.99
N ALA A 116 -16.94 15.30 4.09
CA ALA A 116 -18.09 15.79 3.33
C ALA A 116 -17.88 15.73 1.80
N ALA A 117 -16.63 15.90 1.35
CA ALA A 117 -16.25 15.79 -0.05
C ALA A 117 -16.13 14.34 -0.53
N MET A 118 -16.07 13.37 0.39
CA MET A 118 -16.00 11.95 0.06
C MET A 118 -17.37 11.40 -0.27
N GLN A 119 -17.41 10.49 -1.23
CA GLN A 119 -18.65 9.83 -1.59
C GLN A 119 -19.08 8.83 -0.52
N LYS A 120 -20.39 8.60 -0.43
CA LYS A 120 -20.95 7.60 0.47
C LYS A 120 -20.45 6.19 0.13
N GLY A 121 -20.26 5.36 1.12
CA GLY A 121 -19.85 3.98 0.95
C GLY A 121 -18.90 3.49 2.02
N ALA A 122 -18.43 2.27 1.88
CA ALA A 122 -17.46 1.66 2.77
C ALA A 122 -16.04 2.03 2.37
N TYR A 123 -15.25 2.47 3.34
CA TYR A 123 -13.85 2.80 3.19
C TYR A 123 -13.02 2.01 4.20
N LYS A 124 -11.86 1.55 3.75
CA LYS A 124 -10.85 0.99 4.65
C LYS A 124 -9.94 2.14 5.09
N MET A 125 -10.02 2.49 6.35
CA MET A 125 -9.19 3.52 6.95
C MET A 125 -7.87 2.89 7.42
N LYS A 126 -6.78 3.28 6.78
CA LYS A 126 -5.43 2.81 7.11
C LYS A 126 -4.70 3.92 7.86
N LEU A 127 -4.37 3.65 9.10
CA LEU A 127 -3.64 4.55 9.97
C LEU A 127 -2.18 4.11 10.03
N SER A 128 -1.28 4.94 9.59
CA SER A 128 0.15 4.71 9.77
C SER A 128 0.78 5.92 10.44
N TRP A 129 1.48 5.69 11.53
CA TRP A 129 2.14 6.75 12.30
C TRP A 129 3.44 6.26 12.88
N SER A 130 4.27 7.22 13.22
CA SER A 130 5.54 7.00 13.90
C SER A 130 5.58 7.86 15.15
N SER A 131 5.95 7.27 16.25
CA SER A 131 6.11 7.95 17.53
C SER A 131 7.30 7.38 18.27
N ASN A 132 8.15 8.25 18.78
CA ASN A 132 9.34 7.87 19.55
C ASN A 132 10.26 6.87 18.82
N GLY A 133 10.40 7.04 17.51
CA GLY A 133 11.23 6.20 16.66
C GLY A 133 10.64 4.83 16.29
N LYS A 134 9.40 4.53 16.70
CA LYS A 134 8.69 3.30 16.33
C LYS A 134 7.59 3.58 15.33
N ALA A 135 7.47 2.71 14.34
CA ALA A 135 6.37 2.73 13.40
C ALA A 135 5.19 1.90 13.91
N TYR A 136 3.99 2.40 13.65
CA TYR A 136 2.72 1.78 14.02
C TYR A 136 1.79 1.75 12.82
N TYR A 137 0.96 0.72 12.73
CA TYR A 137 0.00 0.56 11.66
C TYR A 137 -1.29 -0.08 12.17
N LYS A 138 -2.43 0.50 11.78
CA LYS A 138 -3.77 -0.01 12.13
C LYS A 138 -4.70 0.15 10.94
N GLU A 139 -5.57 -0.82 10.72
CA GLU A 139 -6.63 -0.77 9.71
C GLU A 139 -8.00 -0.90 10.37
N ASP A 140 -8.92 -0.05 9.97
CA ASP A 140 -10.32 -0.12 10.35
C ASP A 140 -11.22 0.10 9.13
N VAL A 141 -12.44 -0.40 9.19
CA VAL A 141 -13.43 -0.18 8.16
C VAL A 141 -14.46 0.83 8.67
N ILE A 142 -14.69 1.88 7.90
CA ILE A 142 -15.72 2.87 8.17
C ILE A 142 -16.74 2.90 7.05
N THR A 143 -17.96 3.25 7.38
CA THR A 143 -19.03 3.44 6.39
C THR A 143 -19.54 4.87 6.47
N LEU A 144 -19.52 5.56 5.34
CA LEU A 144 -20.08 6.92 5.19
C LEU A 144 -21.49 6.84 4.65
N HIS A 145 -22.43 7.46 5.36
CA HIS A 145 -23.87 7.49 5.03
C HIS A 145 -24.29 8.78 4.35
#